data_58c448a7405d9fac6080507cfd9e0bce
#
_entry.id   58c448a7405d9fac6080507cfd9e0bce
#
_cell.length_a   1.000
_cell.length_b   1.000
_cell.length_c   1.000
_cell.angle_alpha   90.00
_cell.angle_beta   90.00
_cell.angle_gamma   90.00
#
_symmetry.space_group_name_H-M   'P 1'
#
loop_
_entity.id
_entity.type
_entity.pdbx_description
1 polymer ?
#
loop_
_entity_poly.entity_id
_entity_poly.type
_entity_poly.pdbx_seq_one_letter_code
_entity_poly.pdbx_strand_id
1 'polypeptide(L)'
;MQNQTLMQAFEWYLPSDHQHWNRLAQLAPELAAKGIRKIWLPPAFKGTNKDDVGYGVYDLFDLGEFDQKGTIPTKYGTKDDYLALIETLKANGIDPIADIVLNHKAGADHKERFTVIEM
;
A
#
# COMPACT_ATOMS: atom_id res chain seq x y z
N MET A 1 -0.21 -5.35 31.73
CA MET A 1 0.12 -5.81 30.36
C MET A 1 -0.82 -5.13 29.36
N GLN A 2 -0.28 -4.39 28.42
CA GLN A 2 -1.10 -3.76 27.38
C GLN A 2 -1.31 -4.78 26.26
N ASN A 3 -2.57 -5.07 25.96
CA ASN A 3 -2.91 -5.85 24.79
C ASN A 3 -2.79 -4.95 23.56
N GLN A 4 -1.90 -5.32 22.65
CA GLN A 4 -1.76 -4.64 21.38
C GLN A 4 -2.52 -5.42 20.30
N THR A 5 -3.59 -4.81 19.78
CA THR A 5 -4.39 -5.42 18.73
C THR A 5 -3.87 -4.95 17.38
N LEU A 6 -3.47 -5.90 16.53
CA LEU A 6 -3.07 -5.67 15.15
C LEU A 6 -4.27 -5.95 14.24
N MET A 7 -4.60 -4.99 13.37
CA MET A 7 -5.62 -5.14 12.35
C MET A 7 -4.99 -5.17 10.98
N GLN A 8 -5.35 -6.14 10.14
CA GLN A 8 -5.04 -6.11 8.71
C GLN A 8 -6.09 -5.25 8.01
N ALA A 9 -5.65 -4.17 7.39
CA ALA A 9 -6.54 -3.15 6.85
C ALA A 9 -6.77 -3.29 5.34
N PHE A 10 -6.70 -4.50 4.81
CA PHE A 10 -6.95 -4.73 3.38
C PHE A 10 -7.37 -6.17 3.13
N GLU A 11 -8.03 -6.35 1.99
CA GLU A 11 -8.34 -7.66 1.42
C GLU A 11 -8.17 -7.60 -0.10
N TRP A 12 -8.12 -8.75 -0.74
CA TRP A 12 -7.83 -8.84 -2.17
C TRP A 12 -8.87 -8.13 -3.04
N TYR A 13 -10.14 -8.15 -2.63
CA TYR A 13 -11.28 -7.67 -3.41
C TYR A 13 -11.76 -6.28 -3.05
N LEU A 14 -10.93 -5.46 -2.40
CA LEU A 14 -11.28 -4.06 -2.14
C LEU A 14 -11.60 -3.32 -3.44
N PRO A 15 -12.54 -2.35 -3.40
CA PRO A 15 -12.84 -1.53 -4.58
C PRO A 15 -11.61 -0.77 -5.07
N SER A 16 -11.44 -0.68 -6.38
CA SER A 16 -10.36 0.09 -7.01
C SER A 16 -10.83 1.52 -7.27
N ASP A 17 -11.17 2.25 -6.20
CA ASP A 17 -11.71 3.60 -6.28
C ASP A 17 -10.75 4.67 -5.78
N HIS A 18 -9.51 4.30 -5.48
CA HIS A 18 -8.45 5.20 -5.00
C HIS A 18 -8.80 5.92 -3.70
N GLN A 19 -9.73 5.39 -2.90
CA GLN A 19 -10.22 6.03 -1.67
C GLN A 19 -9.92 5.23 -0.40
N HIS A 20 -9.21 4.12 -0.51
CA HIS A 20 -8.94 3.26 0.64
C HIS A 20 -8.15 3.99 1.74
N TRP A 21 -7.09 4.73 1.38
CA TRP A 21 -6.32 5.52 2.34
C TRP A 21 -7.21 6.54 3.04
N ASN A 22 -8.06 7.23 2.29
CA ASN A 22 -8.97 8.25 2.85
C ASN A 22 -10.02 7.63 3.77
N ARG A 23 -10.56 6.46 3.41
CA ARG A 23 -11.53 5.75 4.28
C ARG A 23 -10.89 5.33 5.59
N LEU A 24 -9.68 4.79 5.57
CA LEU A 24 -8.97 4.41 6.79
C LEU A 24 -8.68 5.62 7.67
N ALA A 25 -8.31 6.75 7.08
CA ALA A 25 -8.08 7.99 7.84
C ALA A 25 -9.35 8.44 8.57
N GLN A 26 -10.51 8.35 7.91
CA GLN A 26 -11.79 8.69 8.52
C GLN A 26 -12.17 7.75 9.66
N LEU A 27 -11.76 6.48 9.59
CA LEU A 27 -12.05 5.47 10.60
C LEU A 27 -11.07 5.48 11.78
N ALA A 28 -9.94 6.17 11.66
CA ALA A 28 -8.88 6.11 12.66
C ALA A 28 -9.34 6.42 14.10
N PRO A 29 -10.15 7.45 14.36
CA PRO A 29 -10.63 7.70 15.73
C PRO A 29 -11.48 6.54 16.27
N GLU A 30 -12.34 5.96 15.44
CA GLU A 30 -13.19 4.83 15.83
C GLU A 30 -12.37 3.58 16.11
N LEU A 31 -11.37 3.29 15.27
CA LEU A 31 -10.48 2.15 15.46
C LEU A 31 -9.68 2.29 16.76
N ALA A 32 -9.19 3.51 17.05
CA ALA A 32 -8.48 3.79 18.29
C ALA A 32 -9.39 3.58 19.51
N ALA A 33 -10.64 4.03 19.43
CA ALA A 33 -11.63 3.85 20.50
C ALA A 33 -11.93 2.37 20.75
N LYS A 34 -11.83 1.53 19.74
CA LYS A 34 -12.03 0.06 19.86
C LYS A 34 -10.77 -0.69 20.32
N GLY A 35 -9.68 0.01 20.58
CA GLY A 35 -8.45 -0.60 21.11
C GLY A 35 -7.46 -1.07 20.04
N ILE A 36 -7.64 -0.72 18.78
CA ILE A 36 -6.68 -1.01 17.72
C ILE A 36 -5.43 -0.15 17.96
N ARG A 37 -4.26 -0.77 18.04
CA ARG A 37 -2.99 -0.07 18.28
C ARG A 37 -2.00 -0.17 17.15
N LYS A 38 -2.16 -1.17 16.28
CA LYS A 38 -1.34 -1.37 15.09
C LYS A 38 -2.24 -1.68 13.91
N ILE A 39 -1.86 -1.20 12.74
CA ILE A 39 -2.61 -1.46 11.52
C ILE A 39 -1.66 -1.83 10.39
N TRP A 40 -1.91 -2.97 9.76
CA TRP A 40 -1.14 -3.45 8.63
C TRP A 40 -1.77 -2.92 7.36
N LEU A 41 -1.06 -2.00 6.69
CA LEU A 41 -1.48 -1.40 5.44
C LEU A 41 -0.98 -2.25 4.26
N PRO A 42 -1.74 -2.31 3.16
CA PRO A 42 -1.27 -2.99 1.95
C PRO A 42 -0.08 -2.26 1.34
N PRO A 43 0.67 -2.91 0.41
CA PRO A 43 1.78 -2.24 -0.26
C PRO A 43 1.32 -0.96 -0.96
N ALA A 44 2.05 0.13 -0.73
CA ALA A 44 1.70 1.45 -1.25
C ALA A 44 2.37 1.76 -2.60
N PHE A 45 3.22 0.87 -3.09
CA PHE A 45 4.00 1.07 -4.33
C PHE A 45 3.13 0.93 -5.57
N LYS A 46 3.56 1.60 -6.65
CA LYS A 46 2.91 1.43 -7.95
C LYS A 46 3.00 -0.03 -8.40
N GLY A 47 1.85 -0.60 -8.67
CA GLY A 47 1.72 -1.96 -9.19
C GLY A 47 1.73 -2.02 -10.72
N THR A 48 1.51 -3.22 -11.26
CA THR A 48 1.52 -3.46 -12.70
C THR A 48 0.32 -2.85 -13.44
N ASN A 49 -0.74 -2.52 -12.71
CA ASN A 49 -1.94 -1.86 -13.23
C ASN A 49 -2.68 -1.15 -12.09
N LYS A 50 -3.70 -0.37 -12.46
CA LYS A 50 -4.47 0.44 -11.50
C LYS A 50 -5.23 -0.36 -10.45
N ASP A 51 -5.47 -1.64 -10.68
CA ASP A 51 -6.24 -2.51 -9.80
C ASP A 51 -5.36 -3.46 -8.97
N ASP A 52 -4.04 -3.34 -9.10
CA ASP A 52 -3.08 -4.20 -8.41
C ASP A 52 -3.17 -4.03 -6.89
N VAL A 53 -3.31 -5.14 -6.18
CA VAL A 53 -3.37 -5.16 -4.71
C VAL A 53 -2.06 -4.65 -4.08
N GLY A 54 -0.98 -4.61 -4.85
CA GLY A 54 0.31 -4.07 -4.44
C GLY A 54 1.46 -5.08 -4.48
N TYR A 55 1.15 -6.35 -4.66
CA TYR A 55 2.18 -7.41 -4.70
C TYR A 55 2.78 -7.61 -6.09
N GLY A 56 2.15 -7.06 -7.13
CA GLY A 56 2.75 -6.93 -8.45
C GLY A 56 3.56 -5.65 -8.55
N VAL A 57 4.67 -5.57 -7.85
CA VAL A 57 5.44 -4.32 -7.69
C VAL A 57 6.10 -3.93 -8.99
N TYR A 58 5.78 -2.73 -9.49
CA TYR A 58 6.41 -2.16 -10.67
C TYR A 58 7.51 -1.15 -10.29
N ASP A 59 7.20 -0.18 -9.43
CA ASP A 59 8.14 0.87 -9.03
C ASP A 59 8.05 1.11 -7.53
N LEU A 60 9.13 0.76 -6.82
CA LEU A 60 9.25 0.95 -5.37
C LEU A 60 9.35 2.42 -4.96
N PHE A 61 9.70 3.31 -5.88
CA PHE A 61 9.84 4.73 -5.60
C PHE A 61 8.59 5.55 -5.92
N ASP A 62 7.57 4.89 -6.47
CA ASP A 62 6.30 5.54 -6.82
C ASP A 62 5.19 5.06 -5.86
N LEU A 63 4.76 5.93 -4.98
CA LEU A 63 3.71 5.66 -4.00
C LEU A 63 2.33 6.19 -4.45
N GLY A 64 2.11 6.30 -5.75
CA GLY A 64 0.89 6.93 -6.29
C GLY A 64 1.11 8.41 -6.60
N GLU A 65 2.26 8.75 -7.12
CA GLU A 65 2.72 10.12 -7.40
C GLU A 65 2.93 10.37 -8.88
N PHE A 66 3.39 9.36 -9.61
CA PHE A 66 3.77 9.49 -11.02
C PHE A 66 2.78 8.76 -11.93
N ASP A 67 2.54 9.32 -13.12
CA ASP A 67 1.69 8.67 -14.13
C ASP A 67 2.46 7.50 -14.77
N GLN A 68 2.22 6.33 -14.25
CA GLN A 68 2.82 5.08 -14.70
C GLN A 68 1.75 3.99 -14.74
N LYS A 69 1.87 3.07 -15.70
CA LYS A 69 0.90 1.98 -15.88
C LYS A 69 -0.54 2.48 -16.03
N GLY A 70 -0.70 3.65 -16.65
CA GLY A 70 -2.00 4.23 -16.96
C GLY A 70 -2.72 4.86 -15.77
N THR A 71 -2.02 5.14 -14.67
CA THR A 71 -2.63 5.74 -13.48
C THR A 71 -1.62 6.54 -12.67
N ILE A 72 -2.07 7.58 -12.00
CA ILE A 72 -1.27 8.31 -11.00
C ILE A 72 -1.44 7.66 -9.63
N PRO A 73 -2.67 7.51 -9.09
CA PRO A 73 -2.83 6.82 -7.81
C PRO A 73 -2.60 5.31 -7.95
N THR A 74 -2.36 4.65 -6.83
CA THR A 74 -2.47 3.19 -6.74
C THR A 74 -3.96 2.83 -6.55
N LYS A 75 -4.26 1.53 -6.45
CA LYS A 75 -5.61 1.07 -6.10
C LYS A 75 -6.17 1.79 -4.86
N TYR A 76 -5.32 2.18 -3.94
CA TYR A 76 -5.69 2.69 -2.62
C TYR A 76 -5.67 4.21 -2.49
N GLY A 77 -5.03 4.91 -3.40
CA GLY A 77 -4.99 6.37 -3.39
C GLY A 77 -3.65 6.92 -3.87
N THR A 78 -3.47 8.22 -3.67
CA THR A 78 -2.24 8.94 -4.01
C THR A 78 -1.23 8.87 -2.88
N LYS A 79 0.01 9.26 -3.17
CA LYS A 79 1.05 9.41 -2.15
C LYS A 79 0.63 10.37 -1.04
N ASP A 80 0.00 11.50 -1.40
CA ASP A 80 -0.46 12.47 -0.40
C ASP A 80 -1.51 11.89 0.51
N ASP A 81 -2.45 11.09 -0.04
CA ASP A 81 -3.45 10.38 0.74
C ASP A 81 -2.80 9.41 1.73
N TYR A 82 -1.77 8.70 1.28
CA TYR A 82 -1.04 7.74 2.11
C TYR A 82 -0.30 8.43 3.26
N LEU A 83 0.39 9.53 2.99
CA LEU A 83 1.10 10.29 4.02
C LEU A 83 0.13 10.90 5.03
N ALA A 84 -1.01 11.43 4.56
CA ALA A 84 -2.05 11.96 5.44
C ALA A 84 -2.65 10.87 6.33
N LEU A 85 -2.84 9.67 5.81
CA LEU A 85 -3.30 8.52 6.60
C LEU A 85 -2.31 8.20 7.72
N ILE A 86 -1.02 8.12 7.41
CA ILE A 86 0.02 7.83 8.40
C ILE A 86 -0.01 8.85 9.54
N GLU A 87 -0.10 10.14 9.22
CA GLU A 87 -0.19 11.19 10.23
C GLU A 87 -1.45 11.04 11.09
N THR A 88 -2.59 10.78 10.46
CA THR A 88 -3.86 10.59 11.16
C THR A 88 -3.83 9.38 12.10
N LEU A 89 -3.27 8.27 11.66
CA LEU A 89 -3.12 7.08 12.49
C LEU A 89 -2.25 7.37 13.71
N LYS A 90 -1.12 8.01 13.52
CA LYS A 90 -0.21 8.38 14.62
C LYS A 90 -0.88 9.33 15.60
N ALA A 91 -1.63 10.30 15.12
CA ALA A 91 -2.38 11.24 15.96
C ALA A 91 -3.43 10.53 16.82
N ASN A 92 -3.92 9.38 16.40
CA ASN A 92 -4.87 8.54 17.14
C ASN A 92 -4.22 7.39 17.92
N GLY A 93 -2.89 7.38 18.03
CA GLY A 93 -2.16 6.37 18.78
C GLY A 93 -2.11 5.01 18.10
N ILE A 94 -2.25 4.96 16.78
CA ILE A 94 -2.19 3.73 15.97
C ILE A 94 -0.90 3.72 15.18
N ASP A 95 -0.10 2.66 15.34
CA ASP A 95 1.15 2.50 14.60
C ASP A 95 0.89 1.84 13.24
N PRO A 96 1.17 2.51 12.13
CA PRO A 96 1.06 1.89 10.82
C PRO A 96 2.22 0.94 10.55
N ILE A 97 1.92 -0.21 9.96
CA ILE A 97 2.90 -1.18 9.51
C ILE A 97 2.83 -1.23 7.99
N ALA A 98 3.92 -0.81 7.34
CA ALA A 98 4.01 -0.82 5.89
C ALA A 98 4.40 -2.21 5.39
N ASP A 99 3.68 -2.68 4.36
CA ASP A 99 4.02 -3.93 3.68
C ASP A 99 5.01 -3.60 2.56
N ILE A 100 6.26 -4.02 2.73
CA ILE A 100 7.34 -3.72 1.79
C ILE A 100 7.75 -4.98 1.05
N VAL A 101 7.53 -5.00 -0.26
CA VAL A 101 7.83 -6.15 -1.13
C VAL A 101 9.17 -5.91 -1.79
N LEU A 102 10.23 -6.57 -1.30
CA LEU A 102 11.60 -6.36 -1.78
C LEU A 102 12.15 -7.51 -2.62
N ASN A 103 11.43 -8.64 -2.68
CA ASN A 103 11.97 -9.87 -3.28
C ASN A 103 11.64 -10.04 -4.77
N HIS A 104 10.76 -9.21 -5.35
CA HIS A 104 10.42 -9.29 -6.77
C HIS A 104 9.89 -7.97 -7.30
N LYS A 105 9.92 -7.86 -8.63
CA LYS A 105 9.24 -6.80 -9.41
C LYS A 105 8.49 -7.43 -10.58
N ALA A 106 7.51 -6.71 -11.11
CA ALA A 106 6.67 -7.18 -12.21
C ALA A 106 6.36 -6.03 -13.18
N GLY A 107 5.81 -6.36 -14.35
CA GLY A 107 5.34 -5.37 -15.31
C GLY A 107 6.43 -4.60 -16.04
N ALA A 108 7.60 -5.22 -16.27
CA ALA A 108 8.71 -4.58 -17.00
C ALA A 108 8.27 -3.92 -18.30
N ASP A 109 8.85 -2.76 -18.63
CA ASP A 109 8.49 -2.00 -19.82
C ASP A 109 8.93 -2.68 -21.11
N HIS A 110 10.01 -3.45 -21.06
CA HIS A 110 10.50 -4.23 -22.20
C HIS A 110 11.29 -5.45 -21.69
N LYS A 111 11.49 -6.40 -22.61
CA LYS A 111 12.25 -7.62 -22.35
C LYS A 111 13.70 -7.43 -22.73
N GLU A 112 14.58 -8.01 -21.93
CA GLU A 112 16.00 -8.10 -22.24
C GLU A 112 16.37 -9.57 -22.41
N ARG A 113 17.14 -9.88 -23.46
CA ARG A 113 17.64 -11.23 -23.72
C ARG A 113 19.07 -11.36 -23.32
N PHE A 114 19.40 -12.42 -22.62
CA PHE A 114 20.79 -12.76 -22.30
C PHE A 114 20.97 -14.27 -22.39
N THR A 115 22.22 -14.67 -22.63
CA THR A 115 22.58 -16.10 -22.72
C THR A 115 23.06 -16.58 -21.38
N VAL A 116 22.45 -17.64 -20.88
CA VAL A 116 22.89 -18.32 -19.67
C VAL A 116 23.69 -19.56 -20.08
N ILE A 117 24.90 -19.65 -19.59
CA ILE A 117 25.77 -20.82 -19.83
C ILE A 117 25.70 -21.69 -18.59
N GLU A 118 25.12 -22.89 -18.75
CA GLU A 118 25.19 -23.93 -17.71
C GLU A 118 26.50 -24.66 -17.77
N MET A 119 27.17 -24.78 -16.63
CA MET A 119 28.35 -25.58 -16.48
C MET A 119 28.06 -26.85 -15.67
#